data_bbc6f3383e61f59d448f14ef48d8b056
#
_entry.id   bbc6f3383e61f59d448f14ef48d8b056
#
_cell.length_a   1.000
_cell.length_b   1.000
_cell.length_c   1.000
_cell.angle_alpha   90.00
_cell.angle_beta   90.00
_cell.angle_gamma   90.00
#
_symmetry.space_group_name_H-M   'P 1'
#
loop_
_entity.id
_entity.type
_entity.pdbx_description
1 polymer ?
#
loop_
_entity_poly.entity_id
_entity_poly.type
_entity_poly.pdbx_seq_one_letter_code
_entity_poly.pdbx_strand_id
1 'polypeptide(L)'
;MLTFFYSNGRGGELRETFDWVYEVLKNRAYTNGTRYYHGPDTFLYFLSRLLSVSIYARQRFGQLFAKRVAEHFGAEGDALALAMRIHAATVVDLCDRRDYERLGRMQEIDGSWAIGWMCHYGTKDILIGNKGLTTAFAVSAMRNYKELELRLRSFD
;
A
#
# COMPACT_ATOMS: atom_id res chain seq x y z
N MET A 1 2.46 5.44 -13.05
CA MET A 1 3.44 5.81 -14.10
C MET A 1 4.82 5.18 -13.82
N LEU A 2 5.54 5.48 -12.74
CA LEU A 2 6.88 4.92 -12.45
C LEU A 2 6.93 3.39 -12.56
N THR A 3 6.01 2.67 -11.91
CA THR A 3 5.95 1.20 -11.97
C THR A 3 5.95 0.68 -13.40
N PHE A 4 5.14 1.27 -14.29
CA PHE A 4 5.08 0.89 -15.70
C PHE A 4 6.41 1.11 -16.43
N PHE A 5 7.04 2.27 -16.23
CA PHE A 5 8.32 2.56 -16.89
C PHE A 5 9.44 1.63 -16.39
N TYR A 6 9.51 1.40 -15.07
CA TYR A 6 10.51 0.50 -14.50
C TYR A 6 10.28 -0.96 -14.92
N SER A 7 9.03 -1.42 -15.01
CA SER A 7 8.71 -2.78 -15.51
C SER A 7 9.12 -3.00 -16.98
N ASN A 8 9.24 -1.92 -17.75
CA ASN A 8 9.62 -1.98 -19.16
C ASN A 8 11.09 -1.54 -19.43
N GLY A 9 11.93 -1.48 -18.40
CA GLY A 9 13.34 -1.10 -18.53
C GLY A 9 13.58 0.38 -18.85
N ARG A 10 12.55 1.22 -18.78
CA ARG A 10 12.56 2.64 -19.16
C ARG A 10 12.58 3.59 -17.94
N GLY A 11 12.88 3.10 -16.74
CA GLY A 11 12.86 3.89 -15.50
C GLY A 11 13.78 5.11 -15.54
N GLY A 12 14.90 5.04 -16.28
CA GLY A 12 15.84 6.15 -16.45
C GLY A 12 15.23 7.41 -17.10
N GLU A 13 14.14 7.27 -17.86
CA GLU A 13 13.42 8.39 -18.50
C GLU A 13 12.64 9.26 -17.48
N LEU A 14 12.39 8.74 -16.27
CA LEU A 14 11.61 9.40 -15.24
C LEU A 14 12.44 9.70 -13.98
N ARG A 15 13.71 10.01 -14.13
CA ARG A 15 14.64 10.23 -13.01
C ARG A 15 14.17 11.35 -12.08
N GLU A 16 13.76 12.49 -12.60
CA GLU A 16 13.25 13.60 -11.80
C GLU A 16 12.00 13.23 -11.01
N THR A 17 11.05 12.51 -11.64
CA THR A 17 9.84 12.01 -10.96
C THR A 17 10.20 11.01 -9.86
N PHE A 18 11.19 10.16 -10.09
CA PHE A 18 11.67 9.19 -9.13
C PHE A 18 12.27 9.88 -7.90
N ASP A 19 13.14 10.88 -8.10
CA ASP A 19 13.76 11.66 -7.03
C ASP A 19 12.72 12.48 -6.27
N TRP A 20 11.75 13.06 -6.97
CA TRP A 20 10.62 13.76 -6.34
C TRP A 20 9.80 12.84 -5.43
N VAL A 21 9.46 11.62 -5.87
CA VAL A 21 8.75 10.64 -5.06
C VAL A 21 9.56 10.24 -3.81
N TYR A 22 10.89 10.17 -3.93
CA TYR A 22 11.77 9.95 -2.78
C TYR A 22 11.65 11.08 -1.74
N GLU A 23 11.69 12.35 -2.18
CA GLU A 23 11.53 13.50 -1.28
C GLU A 23 10.12 13.55 -0.66
N VAL A 24 9.06 13.18 -1.39
CA VAL A 24 7.70 13.04 -0.84
C VAL A 24 7.68 12.01 0.30
N LEU A 25 8.30 10.84 0.10
CA LEU A 25 8.40 9.80 1.13
C LEU A 25 9.21 10.27 2.34
N LYS A 26 10.37 10.88 2.09
CA LYS A 26 11.30 11.36 3.10
C LYS A 26 10.66 12.42 4.02
N ASN A 27 9.99 13.38 3.42
CA ASN A 27 9.38 14.52 4.11
C ASN A 27 7.96 14.24 4.60
N ARG A 28 7.43 13.01 4.45
CA ARG A 28 6.05 12.62 4.80
C ARG A 28 4.98 13.49 4.14
N ALA A 29 5.24 14.05 2.96
CA ALA A 29 4.30 14.95 2.28
C ALA A 29 3.02 14.24 1.77
N TYR A 30 2.97 12.91 1.90
CA TYR A 30 1.82 12.07 1.53
C TYR A 30 0.80 11.88 2.67
N THR A 31 1.12 12.25 3.92
CA THR A 31 0.33 11.86 5.11
C THR A 31 -1.10 12.38 5.10
N ASN A 32 -1.33 13.55 4.53
CA ASN A 32 -2.67 14.14 4.43
C ASN A 32 -3.38 13.77 3.12
N GLY A 33 -2.88 12.76 2.39
CA GLY A 33 -3.38 12.41 1.08
C GLY A 33 -3.09 13.45 0.01
N THR A 34 -3.87 13.44 -1.05
CA THR A 34 -3.79 14.40 -2.15
C THR A 34 -5.20 14.83 -2.55
N ARG A 35 -5.30 15.76 -3.50
CA ARG A 35 -6.60 16.14 -4.10
C ARG A 35 -7.42 14.94 -4.60
N TYR A 36 -6.77 13.86 -4.99
CA TYR A 36 -7.42 12.70 -5.59
C TYR A 36 -7.46 11.49 -4.66
N TYR A 37 -6.48 11.30 -3.79
CA TYR A 37 -6.34 10.12 -2.96
C TYR A 37 -6.56 10.46 -1.49
N HIS A 38 -7.44 9.69 -0.85
CA HIS A 38 -8.01 9.99 0.45
C HIS A 38 -6.98 9.96 1.60
N GLY A 39 -5.95 9.14 1.52
CA GLY A 39 -5.03 8.97 2.65
C GLY A 39 -3.64 8.47 2.25
N PRO A 40 -2.78 8.30 3.25
CA PRO A 40 -1.38 7.89 3.07
C PRO A 40 -1.24 6.47 2.50
N ASP A 41 -2.17 5.57 2.83
CA ASP A 41 -2.08 4.15 2.48
C ASP A 41 -2.07 3.94 0.96
N THR A 42 -2.79 4.76 0.21
CA THR A 42 -2.77 4.72 -1.27
C THR A 42 -1.39 5.05 -1.83
N PHE A 43 -0.71 6.08 -1.31
CA PHE A 43 0.64 6.43 -1.73
C PHE A 43 1.63 5.30 -1.42
N LEU A 44 1.59 4.79 -0.18
CA LEU A 44 2.46 3.69 0.25
C LEU A 44 2.20 2.42 -0.58
N TYR A 45 0.94 2.10 -0.85
CA TYR A 45 0.60 0.98 -1.72
C TYR A 45 1.18 1.14 -3.14
N PHE A 46 0.99 2.29 -3.80
CA PHE A 46 1.55 2.49 -5.14
C PHE A 46 3.07 2.48 -5.14
N LEU A 47 3.72 2.98 -4.10
CA LEU A 47 5.17 2.91 -3.97
C LEU A 47 5.64 1.46 -3.75
N SER A 48 4.92 0.65 -2.97
CA SER A 48 5.23 -0.77 -2.81
C SER A 48 5.21 -1.53 -4.14
N ARG A 49 4.28 -1.17 -5.05
CA ARG A 49 4.23 -1.73 -6.40
C ARG A 49 5.48 -1.42 -7.23
N LEU A 50 6.05 -0.22 -7.06
CA LEU A 50 7.33 0.14 -7.69
C LEU A 50 8.48 -0.69 -7.10
N LEU A 51 8.53 -0.87 -5.78
CA LEU A 51 9.55 -1.67 -5.11
C LEU A 51 9.49 -3.15 -5.52
N SER A 52 8.30 -3.67 -5.84
CA SER A 52 8.12 -5.06 -6.28
C SER A 52 8.71 -5.34 -7.66
N VAL A 53 8.79 -4.32 -8.54
CA VAL A 53 9.23 -4.50 -9.93
C VAL A 53 10.63 -3.94 -10.22
N SER A 54 11.24 -3.23 -9.27
CA SER A 54 12.53 -2.57 -9.48
C SER A 54 13.49 -2.79 -8.31
N ILE A 55 14.56 -3.53 -8.56
CA ILE A 55 15.66 -3.70 -7.61
C ILE A 55 16.28 -2.34 -7.26
N TYR A 56 16.46 -1.46 -8.25
CA TYR A 56 16.98 -0.12 -8.01
C TYR A 56 16.08 0.70 -7.06
N ALA A 57 14.76 0.67 -7.28
CA ALA A 57 13.82 1.33 -6.38
C ALA A 57 13.87 0.71 -4.97
N ARG A 58 13.96 -0.61 -4.87
CA ARG A 58 14.08 -1.32 -3.58
C ARG A 58 15.36 -0.91 -2.83
N GLN A 59 16.48 -0.80 -3.50
CA GLN A 59 17.74 -0.35 -2.90
C GLN A 59 17.65 1.11 -2.43
N ARG A 60 17.04 1.98 -3.22
CA ARG A 60 16.96 3.41 -2.92
C ARG A 60 15.94 3.76 -1.84
N PHE A 61 14.75 3.16 -1.88
CA PHE A 61 13.62 3.49 -0.99
C PHE A 61 13.48 2.52 0.19
N GLY A 62 13.93 1.27 0.06
CA GLY A 62 13.48 0.15 0.90
C GLY A 62 13.53 0.40 2.40
N GLN A 63 14.65 0.84 2.96
CA GLN A 63 14.78 1.11 4.39
C GLN A 63 13.85 2.24 4.86
N LEU A 64 13.82 3.35 4.10
CA LEU A 64 12.97 4.48 4.42
C LEU A 64 11.50 4.11 4.30
N PHE A 65 11.15 3.36 3.26
CA PHE A 65 9.80 2.87 3.02
C PHE A 65 9.32 1.95 4.15
N ALA A 66 10.13 0.97 4.56
CA ALA A 66 9.82 0.08 5.68
C ALA A 66 9.52 0.87 6.96
N LYS A 67 10.36 1.87 7.26
CA LYS A 67 10.13 2.78 8.40
C LYS A 67 8.79 3.52 8.28
N ARG A 68 8.47 4.07 7.10
CA ARG A 68 7.21 4.82 6.88
C ARG A 68 5.97 3.94 6.98
N VAL A 69 6.05 2.70 6.48
CA VAL A 69 4.97 1.73 6.60
C VAL A 69 4.74 1.36 8.07
N ALA A 70 5.81 1.05 8.81
CA ALA A 70 5.71 0.71 10.23
C ALA A 70 5.12 1.85 11.09
N GLU A 71 5.41 3.10 10.76
CA GLU A 71 4.83 4.29 11.42
C GLU A 71 3.29 4.35 11.28
N HIS A 72 2.72 3.65 10.30
CA HIS A 72 1.27 3.61 10.02
C HIS A 72 0.55 2.39 10.60
N PHE A 73 1.25 1.42 11.17
CA PHE A 73 0.62 0.22 11.74
C PHE A 73 -0.45 0.57 12.78
N GLY A 74 -1.64 0.00 12.59
CA GLY A 74 -2.78 0.22 13.47
C GLY A 74 -3.46 1.59 13.35
N ALA A 75 -3.09 2.41 12.37
CA ALA A 75 -3.77 3.67 12.11
C ALA A 75 -5.23 3.44 11.66
N GLU A 76 -6.10 4.43 11.88
CA GLU A 76 -7.48 4.37 11.41
C GLU A 76 -7.56 4.22 9.88
N GLY A 77 -8.64 3.60 9.40
CA GLY A 77 -8.89 3.39 8.00
C GLY A 77 -10.03 2.40 7.75
N ASP A 78 -10.58 2.43 6.55
CA ASP A 78 -11.52 1.43 6.07
C ASP A 78 -10.79 0.14 5.63
N ALA A 79 -11.55 -0.88 5.23
CA ALA A 79 -10.99 -2.17 4.83
C ALA A 79 -10.00 -2.05 3.65
N LEU A 80 -10.20 -1.10 2.73
CA LEU A 80 -9.29 -0.87 1.62
C LEU A 80 -7.97 -0.27 2.08
N ALA A 81 -7.99 0.71 2.99
CA ALA A 81 -6.80 1.31 3.59
C ALA A 81 -5.97 0.26 4.35
N LEU A 82 -6.61 -0.58 5.18
CA LEU A 82 -5.94 -1.67 5.89
C LEU A 82 -5.31 -2.67 4.91
N ALA A 83 -6.06 -3.08 3.88
CA ALA A 83 -5.54 -4.00 2.87
C ALA A 83 -4.33 -3.42 2.11
N MET A 84 -4.38 -2.14 1.74
CA MET A 84 -3.24 -1.45 1.10
C MET A 84 -2.03 -1.38 2.01
N ARG A 85 -2.21 -1.13 3.31
CA ARG A 85 -1.14 -1.09 4.31
C ARG A 85 -0.49 -2.45 4.49
N ILE A 86 -1.28 -3.52 4.62
CA ILE A 86 -0.78 -4.89 4.69
C ILE A 86 0.03 -5.25 3.43
N HIS A 87 -0.46 -4.90 2.23
CA HIS A 87 0.30 -5.09 0.99
C HIS A 87 1.63 -4.34 1.02
N ALA A 88 1.64 -3.08 1.46
CA ALA A 88 2.87 -2.30 1.56
C ALA A 88 3.86 -2.92 2.54
N ALA A 89 3.37 -3.42 3.68
CA ALA A 89 4.18 -4.08 4.71
C ALA A 89 4.83 -5.38 4.17
N THR A 90 4.05 -6.24 3.52
CA THR A 90 4.54 -7.54 3.02
C THR A 90 5.63 -7.40 1.95
N VAL A 91 5.65 -6.31 1.18
CA VAL A 91 6.71 -6.05 0.17
C VAL A 91 8.08 -5.82 0.81
N VAL A 92 8.12 -5.36 2.06
CA VAL A 92 9.36 -5.12 2.83
C VAL A 92 9.51 -6.06 4.01
N ASP A 93 8.89 -7.23 3.93
CA ASP A 93 8.98 -8.33 4.90
C ASP A 93 8.54 -7.95 6.32
N LEU A 94 7.58 -7.03 6.44
CA LEU A 94 6.99 -6.64 7.71
C LEU A 94 5.62 -7.31 7.90
N CYS A 95 5.42 -7.93 9.09
CA CYS A 95 4.15 -8.52 9.50
C CYS A 95 3.37 -7.54 10.38
N ASP A 96 2.33 -6.94 9.82
CA ASP A 96 1.36 -6.13 10.58
C ASP A 96 0.20 -7.02 11.05
N ARG A 97 0.41 -7.71 12.16
CA ARG A 97 -0.61 -8.59 12.74
C ARG A 97 -1.85 -7.84 13.20
N ARG A 98 -1.68 -6.63 13.71
CA ARG A 98 -2.78 -5.81 14.23
C ARG A 98 -3.79 -5.46 13.11
N ASP A 99 -3.31 -4.94 11.99
CA ASP A 99 -4.17 -4.59 10.86
C ASP A 99 -4.70 -5.84 10.14
N TYR A 100 -3.92 -6.92 10.09
CA TYR A 100 -4.39 -8.21 9.59
C TYR A 100 -5.60 -8.74 10.38
N GLU A 101 -5.52 -8.77 11.72
CA GLU A 101 -6.63 -9.21 12.57
C GLU A 101 -7.83 -8.27 12.48
N ARG A 102 -7.58 -6.95 12.39
CA ARG A 102 -8.63 -5.94 12.21
C ARG A 102 -9.36 -6.13 10.89
N LEU A 103 -8.61 -6.31 9.79
CA LEU A 103 -9.18 -6.56 8.46
C LEU A 103 -10.04 -7.83 8.46
N GLY A 104 -9.58 -8.90 9.11
CA GLY A 104 -10.35 -10.14 9.25
C GLY A 104 -11.68 -9.94 9.98
N ARG A 105 -11.69 -9.11 11.04
CA ARG A 105 -12.93 -8.79 11.77
C ARG A 105 -13.93 -7.91 10.98
N MET A 106 -13.48 -7.24 9.93
CA MET A 106 -14.33 -6.41 9.06
C MET A 106 -14.99 -7.22 7.93
N GLN A 107 -14.69 -8.53 7.83
CA GLN A 107 -15.33 -9.39 6.83
C GLN A 107 -16.83 -9.56 7.13
N GLU A 108 -17.67 -9.36 6.12
CA GLU A 108 -19.10 -9.54 6.18
C GLU A 108 -19.47 -11.03 6.10
N ILE A 109 -20.72 -11.37 6.46
CA ILE A 109 -21.22 -12.77 6.46
C ILE A 109 -21.15 -13.40 5.07
N ASP A 110 -21.31 -12.61 4.01
CA ASP A 110 -21.21 -13.06 2.62
C ASP A 110 -19.76 -13.27 2.13
N GLY A 111 -18.77 -13.08 3.01
CA GLY A 111 -17.34 -13.21 2.70
C GLY A 111 -16.71 -11.97 2.07
N SER A 112 -17.48 -10.92 1.84
CA SER A 112 -16.99 -9.65 1.27
C SER A 112 -16.53 -8.66 2.36
N TRP A 113 -16.07 -7.50 1.93
CA TRP A 113 -15.82 -6.32 2.77
C TRP A 113 -16.64 -5.14 2.29
N ALA A 114 -17.05 -4.27 3.21
CA ALA A 114 -17.75 -3.02 2.90
C ALA A 114 -16.92 -2.15 1.92
N ILE A 115 -17.60 -1.25 1.23
CA ILE A 115 -16.94 -0.33 0.28
C ILE A 115 -15.85 0.47 1.00
N GLY A 116 -14.63 0.36 0.52
CA GLY A 116 -13.52 1.26 0.85
C GLY A 116 -13.36 2.34 -0.20
N TRP A 117 -12.78 3.46 0.21
CA TRP A 117 -12.70 4.66 -0.60
C TRP A 117 -11.32 4.79 -1.25
N MET A 118 -11.30 4.70 -2.59
CA MET A 118 -10.07 4.76 -3.37
C MET A 118 -9.64 6.20 -3.66
N CYS A 119 -10.56 7.04 -4.08
CA CYS A 119 -10.25 8.41 -4.50
C CYS A 119 -11.45 9.36 -4.39
N HIS A 120 -11.15 10.66 -4.54
CA HIS A 120 -12.14 11.72 -4.69
C HIS A 120 -12.41 12.02 -6.16
N TYR A 121 -13.63 12.41 -6.49
CA TYR A 121 -13.97 12.94 -7.80
C TYR A 121 -13.57 14.43 -7.89
N GLY A 122 -12.35 14.66 -8.30
CA GLY A 122 -11.81 16.00 -8.49
C GLY A 122 -11.76 16.82 -7.20
N THR A 123 -12.43 18.00 -7.20
CA THR A 123 -12.52 18.92 -6.04
C THR A 123 -13.82 18.76 -5.25
N LYS A 124 -14.68 17.83 -5.64
CA LYS A 124 -15.96 17.59 -4.96
C LYS A 124 -15.76 16.56 -3.84
N ASP A 125 -16.53 16.69 -2.76
CA ASP A 125 -16.56 15.72 -1.66
C ASP A 125 -17.30 14.43 -2.04
N ILE A 126 -17.07 13.95 -3.26
CA ILE A 126 -17.61 12.69 -3.75
C ILE A 126 -16.53 11.65 -3.70
N LEU A 127 -16.70 10.68 -2.80
CA LEU A 127 -15.80 9.54 -2.68
C LEU A 127 -16.17 8.47 -3.72
N ILE A 128 -15.14 7.89 -4.32
CA ILE A 128 -15.26 6.79 -5.27
C ILE A 128 -14.69 5.54 -4.64
N GLY A 129 -15.51 4.51 -4.55
CA GLY A 129 -15.15 3.20 -4.01
C GLY A 129 -15.95 2.09 -4.70
N ASN A 130 -15.53 0.86 -4.46
CA ASN A 130 -16.19 -0.33 -5.01
C ASN A 130 -16.04 -1.51 -4.07
N LYS A 131 -17.15 -2.17 -3.72
CA LYS A 131 -17.16 -3.34 -2.81
C LYS A 131 -16.31 -4.49 -3.35
N GLY A 132 -16.42 -4.79 -4.65
CA GLY A 132 -15.63 -5.85 -5.29
C GLY A 132 -14.13 -5.57 -5.28
N LEU A 133 -13.73 -4.30 -5.52
CA LEU A 133 -12.33 -3.88 -5.42
C LEU A 133 -11.81 -4.06 -3.99
N THR A 134 -12.54 -3.56 -2.99
CA THR A 134 -12.16 -3.70 -1.58
C THR A 134 -11.99 -5.17 -1.19
N THR A 135 -12.96 -6.01 -1.57
CA THR A 135 -12.92 -7.45 -1.32
C THR A 135 -11.70 -8.11 -1.96
N ALA A 136 -11.40 -7.79 -3.22
CA ALA A 136 -10.24 -8.34 -3.91
C ALA A 136 -8.91 -7.93 -3.24
N PHE A 137 -8.80 -6.67 -2.82
CA PHE A 137 -7.64 -6.19 -2.07
C PHE A 137 -7.51 -6.88 -0.72
N ALA A 138 -8.60 -7.01 0.05
CA ALA A 138 -8.61 -7.64 1.36
C ALA A 138 -8.18 -9.13 1.27
N VAL A 139 -8.78 -9.90 0.36
CA VAL A 139 -8.42 -11.30 0.14
C VAL A 139 -6.94 -11.45 -0.24
N SER A 140 -6.46 -10.62 -1.17
CA SER A 140 -5.06 -10.64 -1.60
C SER A 140 -4.10 -10.25 -0.48
N ALA A 141 -4.43 -9.22 0.32
CA ALA A 141 -3.64 -8.79 1.45
C ALA A 141 -3.52 -9.86 2.53
N MET A 142 -4.64 -10.50 2.88
CA MET A 142 -4.67 -11.58 3.86
C MET A 142 -3.86 -12.78 3.42
N ARG A 143 -3.93 -13.15 2.14
CA ARG A 143 -3.11 -14.23 1.56
C ARG A 143 -1.63 -13.89 1.63
N ASN A 144 -1.22 -12.70 1.16
CA ASN A 144 0.19 -12.29 1.17
C ASN A 144 0.76 -12.23 2.59
N TYR A 145 -0.04 -11.79 3.56
CA TYR A 145 0.34 -11.81 4.96
C TYR A 145 0.62 -13.23 5.44
N LYS A 146 -0.27 -14.18 5.16
CA LYS A 146 -0.10 -15.58 5.57
C LYS A 146 1.12 -16.24 4.91
N GLU A 147 1.34 -15.98 3.63
CA GLU A 147 2.52 -16.47 2.93
C GLU A 147 3.82 -15.93 3.55
N LEU A 148 3.85 -14.64 3.91
CA LEU A 148 4.98 -14.04 4.59
C LEU A 148 5.17 -14.62 6.00
N GLU A 149 4.10 -14.75 6.79
CA GLU A 149 4.15 -15.32 8.13
C GLU A 149 4.72 -16.74 8.12
N LEU A 150 4.29 -17.60 7.18
CA LEU A 150 4.80 -18.95 7.02
C LEU A 150 6.28 -18.95 6.62
N ARG A 151 6.67 -18.08 5.69
CA ARG A 151 8.05 -17.94 5.25
C ARG A 151 8.97 -17.54 6.42
N LEU A 152 8.58 -16.57 7.24
CA LEU A 152 9.39 -16.12 8.37
C LEU A 152 9.56 -17.22 9.43
N ARG A 153 8.50 -17.99 9.72
CA ARG A 153 8.56 -19.12 10.67
C ARG A 153 9.44 -20.28 10.20
N SER A 154 9.71 -20.41 8.91
CA SER A 154 10.57 -21.45 8.37
C SER A 154 12.08 -21.18 8.52
N PHE A 155 12.45 -19.98 8.97
CA PHE A 155 13.83 -19.57 9.25
C PHE A 155 14.19 -19.57 10.73
N ASP A 156 13.19 -19.78 11.61
CA ASP A 156 13.38 -19.96 13.07
C ASP A 156 13.48 -21.45 13.41
#